data_1475b1a2fb4cc25d3047977fb9d57ab9
#
_entry.id   1475b1a2fb4cc25d3047977fb9d57ab9
#
_cell.length_a   1.000
_cell.length_b   1.000
_cell.length_c   1.000
_cell.angle_alpha   90.00
_cell.angle_beta   90.00
_cell.angle_gamma   90.00
#
_symmetry.space_group_name_H-M   'P 1'
#
loop_
_entity.id
_entity.type
_entity.pdbx_description
1 polymer ?
#
loop_
_entity_poly.entity_id
_entity_poly.type
_entity_poly.pdbx_seq_one_letter_code
_entity_poly.pdbx_strand_id
1 'polypeptide(L)'
;TFTGYDISKEAISRGITHAAEHGITNVNLIAKDVAKIGDVKRFDLITTFDAVHDQADPDKVLKNINNALKDDGVYLMQDIAGSSHVHNNKDHLIGPFIYTISCMHCMTVSLSQEGKGLGAMWGKELATEMLKNAGFSQVEIKELPHDPINYYYIVKK
;
A
#
# COMPACT_ATOMS: atom_id res chain seq x y z
N THR A 1 -0.89 6.76 -19.62
CA THR A 1 -0.44 7.80 -18.67
C THR A 1 -0.45 7.23 -17.28
N PHE A 2 0.58 7.51 -16.50
CA PHE A 2 0.71 7.08 -15.11
C PHE A 2 0.53 8.29 -14.18
N THR A 3 -0.06 8.09 -13.03
CA THR A 3 -0.16 9.11 -11.97
C THR A 3 0.44 8.52 -10.70
N GLY A 4 1.41 9.21 -10.11
CA GLY A 4 2.01 8.85 -8.82
C GLY A 4 1.62 9.88 -7.76
N TYR A 5 1.16 9.40 -6.62
CA TYR A 5 0.90 10.21 -5.43
C TYR A 5 1.89 9.85 -4.34
N ASP A 6 2.44 10.87 -3.69
CA ASP A 6 3.26 10.74 -2.48
C ASP A 6 3.04 11.97 -1.62
N ILE A 7 3.06 11.82 -0.30
CA ILE A 7 2.94 12.94 0.63
C ILE A 7 4.22 13.79 0.66
N SER A 8 5.37 13.20 0.35
CA SER A 8 6.68 13.86 0.35
C SER A 8 6.86 14.70 -0.91
N LYS A 9 6.86 16.02 -0.72
CA LYS A 9 7.20 16.97 -1.81
C LYS A 9 8.61 16.74 -2.36
N GLU A 10 9.53 16.31 -1.50
CA GLU A 10 10.91 16.03 -1.89
C GLU A 10 10.98 14.77 -2.79
N ALA A 11 10.31 13.68 -2.43
CA ALA A 11 10.24 12.47 -3.26
C ALA A 11 9.62 12.78 -4.63
N ILE A 12 8.53 13.55 -4.67
CA ILE A 12 7.90 13.99 -5.91
C ILE A 12 8.85 14.84 -6.75
N SER A 13 9.55 15.81 -6.15
CA SER A 13 10.51 16.64 -6.88
C SER A 13 11.65 15.82 -7.50
N ARG A 14 12.21 14.87 -6.74
CA ARG A 14 13.23 13.94 -7.25
C ARG A 14 12.68 13.07 -8.38
N GLY A 15 11.47 12.55 -8.21
CA GLY A 15 10.81 11.73 -9.24
C GLY A 15 10.60 12.49 -10.55
N ILE A 16 10.18 13.77 -10.49
CA ILE A 16 10.01 14.63 -11.68
C ILE A 16 11.37 14.84 -12.38
N THR A 17 12.43 15.15 -11.61
CA THR A 17 13.76 15.31 -12.17
C THR A 17 14.25 14.02 -12.84
N HIS A 18 14.10 12.89 -12.18
CA HIS A 18 14.48 11.58 -12.72
C HIS A 18 13.69 11.21 -13.99
N ALA A 19 12.39 11.47 -14.01
CA ALA A 19 11.57 11.25 -15.19
C ALA A 19 12.07 12.09 -16.38
N ALA A 20 12.40 13.36 -16.14
CA ALA A 20 12.92 14.26 -17.19
C ALA A 20 14.29 13.78 -17.72
N GLU A 21 15.21 13.39 -16.86
CA GLU A 21 16.54 12.85 -17.21
C GLU A 21 16.45 11.59 -18.09
N HIS A 22 15.39 10.79 -17.94
CA HIS A 22 15.17 9.55 -18.69
C HIS A 22 14.17 9.74 -19.86
N GLY A 23 13.76 10.98 -20.17
CA GLY A 23 12.83 11.25 -21.26
C GLY A 23 11.42 10.67 -21.05
N ILE A 24 11.01 10.41 -19.80
CA ILE A 24 9.69 9.88 -19.47
C ILE A 24 8.69 11.05 -19.47
N THR A 25 7.76 11.05 -20.44
CA THR A 25 6.80 12.15 -20.63
C THR A 25 5.36 11.80 -20.27
N ASN A 26 5.08 10.54 -19.97
CA ASN A 26 3.72 10.02 -19.73
C ASN A 26 3.42 9.79 -18.23
N VAL A 27 4.19 10.39 -17.33
CA VAL A 27 4.02 10.32 -15.87
C VAL A 27 3.58 11.68 -15.32
N ASN A 28 2.65 11.66 -14.37
CA ASN A 28 2.21 12.81 -13.60
C ASN A 28 2.44 12.52 -12.11
N LEU A 29 3.41 13.19 -11.48
CA LEU A 29 3.76 13.02 -10.08
C LEU A 29 3.23 14.19 -9.26
N ILE A 30 2.47 13.87 -8.20
CA ILE A 30 1.71 14.86 -7.44
C ILE A 30 1.97 14.66 -5.94
N ALA A 31 2.46 15.71 -5.27
CA ALA A 31 2.59 15.73 -3.81
C ALA A 31 1.20 15.83 -3.16
N LYS A 32 0.66 14.71 -2.70
CA LYS A 32 -0.70 14.64 -2.16
C LYS A 32 -0.84 13.47 -1.18
N ASP A 33 -1.49 13.72 -0.08
CA ASP A 33 -1.93 12.71 0.87
C ASP A 33 -3.04 11.85 0.24
N VAL A 34 -2.80 10.54 0.10
CA VAL A 34 -3.75 9.61 -0.53
C VAL A 34 -5.03 9.43 0.30
N ALA A 35 -5.00 9.72 1.60
CA ALA A 35 -6.21 9.79 2.41
C ALA A 35 -7.14 10.98 2.03
N LYS A 36 -6.66 11.91 1.19
CA LYS A 36 -7.38 13.11 0.74
C LYS A 36 -7.55 13.21 -0.77
N ILE A 37 -7.30 12.12 -1.51
CA ILE A 37 -7.63 12.09 -2.94
C ILE A 37 -9.14 12.04 -3.12
N GLY A 38 -9.63 12.75 -4.14
CA GLY A 38 -11.06 12.79 -4.49
C GLY A 38 -11.33 12.18 -5.87
N ASP A 39 -10.42 11.35 -6.37
CA ASP A 39 -10.59 10.69 -7.66
C ASP A 39 -11.75 9.68 -7.60
N VAL A 40 -12.55 9.63 -8.68
CA VAL A 40 -13.68 8.70 -8.80
C VAL A 40 -13.62 8.02 -10.15
N LYS A 41 -13.60 6.68 -10.17
CA LYS A 41 -13.63 5.83 -11.38
C LYS A 41 -12.64 6.30 -12.45
N ARG A 42 -11.44 6.65 -12.04
CA ARG A 42 -10.43 7.27 -12.91
C ARG A 42 -9.42 6.27 -13.45
N PHE A 43 -9.02 5.30 -12.64
CA PHE A 43 -7.89 4.42 -12.93
C PHE A 43 -8.32 3.00 -13.29
N ASP A 44 -7.66 2.44 -14.30
CA ASP A 44 -7.83 1.04 -14.71
C ASP A 44 -7.01 0.11 -13.80
N LEU A 45 -5.85 0.59 -13.35
CA LEU A 45 -4.96 -0.11 -12.42
C LEU A 45 -4.48 0.89 -11.37
N ILE A 46 -4.53 0.46 -10.11
CA ILE A 46 -3.88 1.15 -9.00
C ILE A 46 -2.90 0.18 -8.36
N THR A 47 -1.72 0.66 -7.98
CA THR A 47 -0.72 -0.17 -7.29
C THR A 47 -0.22 0.52 -6.02
N THR A 48 0.04 -0.27 -4.98
CA THR A 48 0.78 0.15 -3.79
C THR A 48 1.81 -0.92 -3.43
N PHE A 49 2.97 -0.49 -2.98
CA PHE A 49 4.08 -1.36 -2.60
C PHE A 49 4.57 -0.94 -1.22
N ASP A 50 4.41 -1.81 -0.21
CA ASP A 50 4.78 -1.57 1.20
C ASP A 50 4.33 -0.19 1.72
N ALA A 51 3.14 0.26 1.36
CA ALA A 51 2.73 1.64 1.61
C ALA A 51 1.47 1.79 2.46
N VAL A 52 0.59 0.79 2.49
CA VAL A 52 -0.70 0.90 3.18
C VAL A 52 -0.53 0.82 4.69
N HIS A 53 0.34 -0.06 5.17
CA HIS A 53 0.57 -0.28 6.60
C HIS A 53 1.25 0.92 7.31
N ASP A 54 1.88 1.80 6.55
CA ASP A 54 2.52 3.02 7.07
C ASP A 54 1.55 4.21 7.20
N GLN A 55 0.35 4.11 6.59
CA GLN A 55 -0.60 5.21 6.56
C GLN A 55 -1.19 5.50 7.95
N ALA A 56 -1.45 6.77 8.24
CA ALA A 56 -2.16 7.16 9.46
C ALA A 56 -3.61 6.66 9.45
N ASP A 57 -4.30 6.82 8.32
CA ASP A 57 -5.69 6.37 8.12
C ASP A 57 -5.79 5.39 6.94
N PRO A 58 -5.36 4.13 7.13
CA PRO A 58 -5.34 3.13 6.06
C PRO A 58 -6.75 2.75 5.58
N ASP A 59 -7.78 2.82 6.43
CA ASP A 59 -9.16 2.57 6.00
C ASP A 59 -9.62 3.58 4.96
N LYS A 60 -9.35 4.85 5.22
CA LYS A 60 -9.70 5.93 4.31
C LYS A 60 -8.91 5.85 3.02
N VAL A 61 -7.63 5.49 3.10
CA VAL A 61 -6.79 5.25 1.93
C VAL A 61 -7.37 4.13 1.07
N LEU A 62 -7.68 2.97 1.62
CA LEU A 62 -8.26 1.84 0.90
C LEU A 62 -9.62 2.19 0.30
N LYS A 63 -10.47 2.93 1.03
CA LYS A 63 -11.75 3.41 0.53
C LYS A 63 -11.58 4.38 -0.64
N ASN A 64 -10.61 5.29 -0.56
CA ASN A 64 -10.30 6.22 -1.66
C ASN A 64 -9.77 5.47 -2.88
N ILE A 65 -8.93 4.44 -2.69
CA ILE A 65 -8.47 3.57 -3.78
C ILE A 65 -9.66 2.87 -4.44
N ASN A 66 -10.58 2.32 -3.66
CA ASN A 66 -11.81 1.72 -4.21
C ASN A 66 -12.61 2.73 -5.03
N ASN A 67 -12.83 3.93 -4.52
CA ASN A 67 -13.56 4.98 -5.23
C ASN A 67 -12.87 5.40 -6.53
N ALA A 68 -11.55 5.53 -6.50
CA ALA A 68 -10.74 5.97 -7.63
C ALA A 68 -10.60 4.92 -8.75
N LEU A 69 -10.74 3.65 -8.40
CA LEU A 69 -10.70 2.53 -9.34
C LEU A 69 -11.96 2.51 -10.20
N LYS A 70 -11.85 2.22 -11.49
CA LYS A 70 -12.99 1.93 -12.38
C LYS A 70 -13.69 0.64 -11.95
N ASP A 71 -14.90 0.40 -12.43
CA ASP A 71 -15.71 -0.75 -12.02
C ASP A 71 -15.07 -2.09 -12.47
N ASP A 72 -14.35 -2.09 -13.58
CA ASP A 72 -13.58 -3.21 -14.13
C ASP A 72 -12.07 -3.12 -13.83
N GLY A 73 -11.67 -2.12 -13.05
CA GLY A 73 -10.28 -1.89 -12.70
C GLY A 73 -9.73 -2.92 -11.70
N VAL A 74 -8.40 -2.96 -11.61
CA VAL A 74 -7.67 -3.84 -10.69
C VAL A 74 -6.85 -3.01 -9.72
N TYR A 75 -6.89 -3.34 -8.44
CA TYR A 75 -5.97 -2.86 -7.44
C TYR A 75 -4.96 -3.97 -7.11
N LEU A 76 -3.68 -3.68 -7.32
CA LEU A 76 -2.57 -4.55 -6.93
C LEU A 76 -1.90 -3.95 -5.69
N MET A 77 -2.06 -4.61 -4.55
CA MET A 77 -1.36 -4.28 -3.32
C MET A 77 -0.26 -5.33 -3.10
N GLN A 78 0.98 -4.89 -2.98
CA GLN A 78 2.07 -5.72 -2.47
C GLN A 78 2.34 -5.26 -1.03
N ASP A 79 2.46 -6.21 -0.12
CA ASP A 79 2.77 -5.93 1.28
C ASP A 79 3.43 -7.15 1.94
N ILE A 80 4.04 -6.96 3.09
CA ILE A 80 4.81 -7.98 3.80
C ILE A 80 3.99 -9.25 4.03
N ALA A 81 4.59 -10.40 3.70
CA ALA A 81 4.00 -11.70 3.91
C ALA A 81 4.04 -12.06 5.41
N GLY A 82 2.88 -12.10 6.03
CA GLY A 82 2.75 -12.45 7.44
C GLY A 82 1.32 -12.72 7.84
N SER A 83 1.15 -13.24 9.04
CA SER A 83 -0.14 -13.38 9.71
C SER A 83 -0.36 -12.23 10.69
N SER A 84 -1.60 -11.79 10.85
CA SER A 84 -1.99 -10.83 11.90
C SER A 84 -1.82 -11.40 13.32
N HIS A 85 -1.56 -12.69 13.43
CA HIS A 85 -1.36 -13.40 14.69
C HIS A 85 0.13 -13.71 14.88
N VAL A 86 0.78 -13.05 15.85
CA VAL A 86 2.23 -13.17 16.12
C VAL A 86 2.70 -14.62 16.22
N HIS A 87 1.90 -15.50 16.87
CA HIS A 87 2.27 -16.90 17.05
C HIS A 87 2.37 -17.70 15.74
N ASN A 88 1.74 -17.23 14.65
CA ASN A 88 1.82 -17.84 13.33
C ASN A 88 3.07 -17.41 12.56
N ASN A 89 3.78 -16.40 13.05
CA ASN A 89 4.98 -15.85 12.38
C ASN A 89 6.29 -16.36 13.02
N LYS A 90 6.25 -17.41 13.86
CA LYS A 90 7.44 -17.95 14.55
C LYS A 90 8.52 -18.42 13.59
N ASP A 91 8.10 -19.02 12.47
CA ASP A 91 8.98 -19.61 11.45
C ASP A 91 9.15 -18.67 10.24
N HIS A 92 8.71 -17.41 10.37
CA HIS A 92 8.87 -16.43 9.29
C HIS A 92 10.35 -16.15 9.05
N LEU A 93 10.78 -16.25 7.78
CA LEU A 93 12.19 -16.22 7.34
C LEU A 93 13.01 -15.08 7.98
N ILE A 94 12.43 -13.89 8.05
CA ILE A 94 13.06 -12.67 8.58
C ILE A 94 12.15 -11.98 9.61
N GLY A 95 11.26 -12.72 10.25
CA GLY A 95 10.26 -12.18 11.20
C GLY A 95 10.84 -11.24 12.26
N PRO A 96 11.88 -11.61 13.02
CA PRO A 96 12.47 -10.72 14.04
C PRO A 96 12.97 -9.39 13.46
N PHE A 97 13.54 -9.42 12.26
CA PHE A 97 13.98 -8.19 11.56
C PHE A 97 12.79 -7.31 11.16
N ILE A 98 11.75 -7.89 10.55
CA ILE A 98 10.56 -7.14 10.13
C ILE A 98 9.84 -6.53 11.33
N TYR A 99 9.65 -7.28 12.44
CA TYR A 99 9.06 -6.72 13.66
C TYR A 99 9.89 -5.55 14.22
N THR A 100 11.21 -5.66 14.17
CA THR A 100 12.10 -4.57 14.63
C THR A 100 11.93 -3.33 13.75
N ILE A 101 12.01 -3.47 12.44
CA ILE A 101 11.78 -2.35 11.49
C ILE A 101 10.39 -1.76 11.66
N SER A 102 9.37 -2.60 11.81
CA SER A 102 7.99 -2.18 12.04
C SER A 102 7.87 -1.26 13.26
N CYS A 103 8.49 -1.63 14.39
CA CYS A 103 8.48 -0.80 15.60
C CYS A 103 9.30 0.49 15.45
N MET A 104 10.40 0.46 14.69
CA MET A 104 11.31 1.60 14.55
C MET A 104 10.88 2.59 13.46
N HIS A 105 10.10 2.16 12.48
CA HIS A 105 9.71 2.96 11.32
C HIS A 105 8.20 2.95 11.09
N CYS A 106 7.64 1.86 10.61
CA CYS A 106 6.24 1.81 10.12
C CYS A 106 5.23 2.26 11.18
N MET A 107 5.30 1.68 12.37
CA MET A 107 4.39 2.06 13.46
C MET A 107 4.63 3.50 13.91
N THR A 108 5.89 3.93 14.07
CA THR A 108 6.22 5.28 14.52
C THR A 108 5.80 6.36 13.53
N VAL A 109 5.92 6.10 12.23
CA VAL A 109 5.45 7.01 11.16
C VAL A 109 3.94 7.22 11.26
N SER A 110 3.18 6.13 11.38
CA SER A 110 1.72 6.19 11.51
C SER A 110 1.30 6.85 12.84
N LEU A 111 1.83 6.39 13.96
CA LEU A 111 1.47 6.87 15.31
C LEU A 111 1.85 8.34 15.53
N SER A 112 2.94 8.85 14.93
CA SER A 112 3.31 10.26 14.99
C SER A 112 2.27 11.20 14.36
N GLN A 113 1.39 10.66 13.55
CA GLN A 113 0.29 11.33 12.88
C GLN A 113 -1.08 10.97 13.50
N GLU A 114 -1.09 10.47 14.74
CA GLU A 114 -2.29 9.97 15.43
C GLU A 114 -3.00 8.82 14.66
N GLY A 115 -2.22 8.07 13.87
CA GLY A 115 -2.71 7.00 13.02
C GLY A 115 -2.88 5.67 13.75
N LYS A 116 -3.36 4.65 13.00
CA LYS A 116 -3.66 3.31 13.54
C LYS A 116 -2.44 2.51 13.98
N GLY A 117 -1.25 2.80 13.45
CA GLY A 117 -0.02 2.09 13.78
C GLY A 117 -0.06 0.61 13.42
N LEU A 118 -0.54 0.26 12.23
CA LEU A 118 -0.65 -1.14 11.79
C LEU A 118 0.71 -1.85 11.83
N GLY A 119 1.74 -1.19 11.29
CA GLY A 119 3.07 -1.74 11.17
C GLY A 119 3.19 -2.80 10.08
N ALA A 120 4.43 -3.11 9.68
CA ALA A 120 4.73 -4.00 8.57
C ALA A 120 4.16 -5.42 8.71
N MET A 121 3.97 -5.90 9.95
CA MET A 121 3.43 -7.24 10.23
C MET A 121 1.91 -7.24 10.55
N TRP A 122 1.14 -6.34 9.93
CA TRP A 122 -0.32 -6.29 10.09
C TRP A 122 -1.04 -7.54 9.57
N GLY A 123 -0.42 -8.27 8.63
CA GLY A 123 -0.78 -9.62 8.24
C GLY A 123 -1.98 -9.71 7.29
N LYS A 124 -2.04 -10.86 6.60
CA LYS A 124 -3.01 -11.08 5.52
C LYS A 124 -4.48 -11.11 6.00
N GLU A 125 -4.72 -11.54 7.23
CA GLU A 125 -6.08 -11.63 7.78
C GLU A 125 -6.67 -10.23 7.95
N LEU A 126 -5.95 -9.32 8.61
CA LEU A 126 -6.37 -7.93 8.78
C LEU A 126 -6.41 -7.18 7.45
N ALA A 127 -5.40 -7.38 6.59
CA ALA A 127 -5.37 -6.77 5.26
C ALA A 127 -6.61 -7.15 4.44
N THR A 128 -6.99 -8.43 4.43
CA THR A 128 -8.18 -8.91 3.72
C THR A 128 -9.47 -8.33 4.30
N GLU A 129 -9.58 -8.26 5.63
CA GLU A 129 -10.72 -7.64 6.31
C GLU A 129 -10.86 -6.17 5.93
N MET A 130 -9.78 -5.40 6.00
CA MET A 130 -9.77 -3.97 5.67
C MET A 130 -10.10 -3.72 4.19
N LEU A 131 -9.60 -4.54 3.28
CA LEU A 131 -9.96 -4.48 1.85
C LEU A 131 -11.46 -4.69 1.65
N LYS A 132 -12.06 -5.70 2.29
CA LYS A 132 -13.50 -5.95 2.23
C LYS A 132 -14.31 -4.79 2.82
N ASN A 133 -13.88 -4.26 3.96
CA ASN A 133 -14.53 -3.11 4.61
C ASN A 133 -14.45 -1.84 3.75
N ALA A 134 -13.40 -1.70 2.92
CA ALA A 134 -13.28 -0.63 1.94
C ALA A 134 -14.21 -0.78 0.72
N GLY A 135 -14.92 -1.92 0.59
CA GLY A 135 -15.90 -2.17 -0.46
C GLY A 135 -15.42 -3.03 -1.63
N PHE A 136 -14.26 -3.67 -1.51
CA PHE A 136 -13.82 -4.64 -2.51
C PHE A 136 -14.51 -6.00 -2.32
N SER A 137 -15.00 -6.58 -3.41
CA SER A 137 -15.74 -7.85 -3.39
C SER A 137 -14.84 -9.08 -3.61
N GLN A 138 -13.71 -8.89 -4.30
CA GLN A 138 -12.79 -9.96 -4.65
C GLN A 138 -11.38 -9.62 -4.17
N VAL A 139 -10.79 -10.52 -3.38
CA VAL A 139 -9.42 -10.42 -2.89
C VAL A 139 -8.72 -11.77 -3.12
N GLU A 140 -7.81 -11.82 -4.06
CA GLU A 140 -6.95 -12.97 -4.33
C GLU A 140 -5.54 -12.66 -3.83
N ILE A 141 -4.94 -13.58 -3.05
CA ILE A 141 -3.58 -13.44 -2.53
C ILE A 141 -2.66 -14.38 -3.31
N LYS A 142 -1.59 -13.85 -3.86
CA LYS A 142 -0.53 -14.59 -4.54
C LYS A 142 0.76 -14.56 -3.74
N GLU A 143 1.44 -15.69 -3.73
CA GLU A 143 2.82 -15.85 -3.26
C GLU A 143 3.70 -16.09 -4.48
N LEU A 144 4.83 -15.41 -4.57
CA LEU A 144 5.74 -15.55 -5.70
C LEU A 144 7.04 -16.22 -5.23
N PRO A 145 7.48 -17.33 -5.87
CA PRO A 145 8.66 -18.09 -5.42
C PRO A 145 9.96 -17.27 -5.34
N HIS A 146 10.05 -16.21 -6.14
CA HIS A 146 11.22 -15.31 -6.16
C HIS A 146 11.12 -14.14 -5.18
N ASP A 147 9.97 -13.98 -4.51
CA ASP A 147 9.71 -12.95 -3.51
C ASP A 147 8.94 -13.53 -2.31
N PRO A 148 9.61 -14.34 -1.46
CA PRO A 148 8.95 -15.04 -0.36
C PRO A 148 8.60 -14.15 0.82
N ILE A 149 9.02 -12.89 0.81
CA ILE A 149 8.78 -11.95 1.91
C ILE A 149 7.55 -11.06 1.70
N ASN A 150 6.90 -11.17 0.54
CA ASN A 150 5.73 -10.35 0.21
C ASN A 150 4.53 -11.19 -0.24
N TYR A 151 3.34 -10.70 0.07
CA TYR A 151 2.08 -11.11 -0.55
C TYR A 151 1.66 -10.09 -1.62
N TYR A 152 1.05 -10.60 -2.68
CA TYR A 152 0.48 -9.81 -3.76
C TYR A 152 -1.03 -9.99 -3.75
N TYR A 153 -1.75 -8.94 -3.38
CA TYR A 153 -3.21 -8.93 -3.35
C TYR A 153 -3.73 -8.39 -4.67
N ILE A 154 -4.44 -9.23 -5.42
CA ILE A 154 -5.15 -8.85 -6.65
C ILE A 154 -6.59 -8.60 -6.25
N VAL A 155 -7.01 -7.35 -6.32
CA VAL A 155 -8.23 -6.88 -5.69
C VAL A 155 -9.15 -6.25 -6.73
N LYS A 156 -10.45 -6.56 -6.67
CA LYS A 156 -11.48 -6.01 -7.55
C LYS A 156 -12.73 -5.60 -6.77
N LYS A 157 -13.51 -4.70 -7.38
CA LYS A 157 -14.83 -4.31 -6.88
C LYS A 157 -15.83 -5.43 -6.92
#